data_f3e9d080f2fc1db52f0234f7cf2fee75
#
_entry.id   f3e9d080f2fc1db52f0234f7cf2fee75
#
_cell.length_a   1.000
_cell.length_b   1.000
_cell.length_c   1.000
_cell.angle_alpha   90.00
_cell.angle_beta   90.00
_cell.angle_gamma   90.00
#
_symmetry.space_group_name_H-M   'P 1'
#
loop_
_entity.id
_entity.type
_entity.pdbx_description
1 polymer ?
#
loop_
_entity_poly.entity_id
_entity_poly.type
_entity_poly.pdbx_seq_one_letter_code
_entity_poly.pdbx_strand_id
1 'polypeptide(L)'
;TPMVGRSRQDSWTVMERAVNNGETWETLIKEWAERDIYSRIDYRKIFRPEMKTTVQELKRRGYTVALVSSTGPKLIARIMEETGMRPVFDLIVSGSQFKQSKPNPEIYHYTAKTLGIPEEECFVVEDSTVGIQAGKAAGMTVAALEDDRFGFDQSQADIHIRQISEILKFLPGTENIVLCGASSYEQKYYFNQDFKALPDHIKKELQIMCVLFTEDIGGVLTMEFTPEGELEFKVQADDKDYLFDEIGSGLKIRQYQREKKELLESLELYYRVVFLGDSLADLETEEETDA
;
A
#
# COMPACT_ATOMS: atom_id res chain seq x y z
N THR A 1 -14.68 -22.66 -5.40
CA THR A 1 -16.09 -22.98 -5.09
C THR A 1 -17.02 -21.89 -5.57
N PRO A 2 -18.20 -22.23 -6.14
CA PRO A 2 -19.10 -21.23 -6.75
C PRO A 2 -19.77 -20.27 -5.75
N MET A 3 -19.46 -20.35 -4.46
CA MET A 3 -20.08 -19.56 -3.39
C MET A 3 -19.22 -18.38 -2.91
N VAL A 4 -17.91 -18.44 -3.07
CA VAL A 4 -17.00 -17.43 -2.51
C VAL A 4 -17.01 -16.18 -3.36
N GLY A 5 -16.97 -15.00 -2.71
CA GLY A 5 -17.01 -13.69 -3.35
C GLY A 5 -18.39 -13.17 -3.73
N ARG A 6 -19.42 -14.00 -3.66
CA ARG A 6 -20.83 -13.64 -3.94
C ARG A 6 -21.54 -13.02 -2.74
N SER A 7 -22.68 -12.42 -2.98
CA SER A 7 -23.58 -12.01 -1.89
C SER A 7 -24.07 -13.24 -1.10
N ARG A 8 -24.55 -12.98 0.13
CA ARG A 8 -25.14 -14.03 0.95
C ARG A 8 -26.32 -14.72 0.22
N GLN A 9 -27.19 -13.96 -0.41
CA GLN A 9 -28.34 -14.47 -1.13
C GLN A 9 -27.94 -15.37 -2.30
N ASP A 10 -27.01 -14.90 -3.15
CA ASP A 10 -26.56 -15.69 -4.31
C ASP A 10 -25.87 -16.99 -3.87
N SER A 11 -25.10 -16.95 -2.80
CA SER A 11 -24.45 -18.13 -2.24
C SER A 11 -25.46 -19.17 -1.75
N TRP A 12 -26.54 -18.72 -1.08
CA TRP A 12 -27.59 -19.60 -0.61
C TRP A 12 -28.44 -20.17 -1.75
N THR A 13 -28.67 -19.41 -2.83
CA THR A 13 -29.33 -19.92 -4.04
C THR A 13 -28.51 -21.03 -4.71
N VAL A 14 -27.19 -20.90 -4.72
CA VAL A 14 -26.29 -21.98 -5.21
C VAL A 14 -26.39 -23.20 -4.30
N MET A 15 -26.44 -23.00 -2.98
CA MET A 15 -26.57 -24.10 -2.02
C MET A 15 -27.90 -24.83 -2.15
N GLU A 16 -29.02 -24.12 -2.27
CA GLU A 16 -30.35 -24.68 -2.51
C GLU A 16 -30.34 -25.64 -3.71
N ARG A 17 -29.74 -25.21 -4.83
CA ARG A 17 -29.61 -26.03 -6.03
C ARG A 17 -28.70 -27.23 -5.83
N ALA A 18 -27.66 -27.12 -5.02
CA ALA A 18 -26.72 -28.19 -4.76
C ALA A 18 -27.26 -29.23 -3.78
N VAL A 19 -28.01 -28.80 -2.76
CA VAL A 19 -28.64 -29.71 -1.77
C VAL A 19 -29.84 -30.43 -2.36
N ASN A 20 -30.66 -29.75 -3.17
CA ASN A 20 -31.81 -30.28 -3.90
C ASN A 20 -32.72 -31.22 -3.08
N ASN A 21 -32.96 -30.83 -1.82
CA ASN A 21 -33.79 -31.58 -0.88
C ASN A 21 -35.21 -31.01 -0.72
N GLY A 22 -35.57 -29.98 -1.52
CA GLY A 22 -36.87 -29.31 -1.47
C GLY A 22 -36.93 -28.13 -0.47
N GLU A 23 -35.85 -27.87 0.28
CA GLU A 23 -35.76 -26.69 1.15
C GLU A 23 -35.39 -25.46 0.34
N THR A 24 -36.00 -24.31 0.69
CA THR A 24 -35.66 -23.04 0.04
C THR A 24 -34.43 -22.40 0.68
N TRP A 25 -33.76 -21.51 -0.03
CA TRP A 25 -32.61 -20.79 0.50
C TRP A 25 -32.98 -19.98 1.77
N GLU A 26 -34.18 -19.49 1.90
CA GLU A 26 -34.67 -18.79 3.09
C GLU A 26 -34.71 -19.70 4.33
N THR A 27 -35.13 -20.96 4.16
CA THR A 27 -35.14 -21.96 5.25
C THR A 27 -33.72 -22.30 5.65
N LEU A 28 -32.85 -22.60 4.68
CA LEU A 28 -31.44 -22.92 4.95
C LEU A 28 -30.69 -21.78 5.65
N ILE A 29 -30.94 -20.53 5.25
CA ILE A 29 -30.31 -19.37 5.89
C ILE A 29 -30.79 -19.15 7.32
N LYS A 30 -32.04 -19.45 7.62
CA LYS A 30 -32.60 -19.33 8.97
C LYS A 30 -31.93 -20.34 9.89
N GLU A 31 -31.87 -21.60 9.50
CA GLU A 31 -31.19 -22.65 10.27
C GLU A 31 -29.71 -22.35 10.50
N TRP A 32 -29.04 -21.82 9.45
CA TRP A 32 -27.64 -21.40 9.55
C TRP A 32 -27.46 -20.25 10.53
N ALA A 33 -28.39 -19.26 10.51
CA ALA A 33 -28.35 -18.11 11.42
C ALA A 33 -28.52 -18.53 12.89
N GLU A 34 -29.34 -19.55 13.17
CA GLU A 34 -29.53 -20.12 14.52
C GLU A 34 -28.26 -20.76 15.08
N ARG A 35 -27.34 -21.24 14.20
CA ARG A 35 -26.06 -21.83 14.62
C ARG A 35 -25.02 -20.80 15.01
N ASP A 36 -25.22 -19.53 14.63
CA ASP A 36 -24.34 -18.36 14.89
C ASP A 36 -22.83 -18.67 14.82
N ILE A 37 -22.42 -19.34 13.71
CA ILE A 37 -21.04 -19.78 13.52
C ILE A 37 -20.06 -18.61 13.49
N TYR A 38 -20.50 -17.49 12.93
CA TYR A 38 -19.65 -16.29 12.83
C TYR A 38 -19.28 -15.67 14.17
N SER A 39 -20.14 -15.80 15.20
CA SER A 39 -19.83 -15.31 16.55
C SER A 39 -18.69 -16.07 17.24
N ARG A 40 -18.46 -17.32 16.82
CA ARG A 40 -17.44 -18.21 17.39
C ARG A 40 -16.06 -18.02 16.77
N ILE A 41 -15.94 -17.26 15.66
CA ILE A 41 -14.67 -17.01 15.00
C ILE A 41 -13.91 -15.90 15.74
N ASP A 42 -12.68 -16.18 16.14
CA ASP A 42 -11.71 -15.18 16.62
C ASP A 42 -10.97 -14.64 15.40
N TYR A 43 -11.39 -13.49 14.91
CA TYR A 43 -10.83 -12.88 13.69
C TYR A 43 -9.37 -12.46 13.84
N ARG A 44 -8.89 -12.23 15.07
CA ARG A 44 -7.48 -11.91 15.32
C ARG A 44 -6.55 -13.06 14.97
N LYS A 45 -7.02 -14.32 15.10
CA LYS A 45 -6.24 -15.53 14.80
C LYS A 45 -6.11 -15.83 13.30
N ILE A 46 -7.05 -15.34 12.50
CA ILE A 46 -7.04 -15.54 11.04
C ILE A 46 -6.67 -14.29 10.27
N PHE A 47 -6.46 -13.18 10.98
CA PHE A 47 -6.02 -11.92 10.40
C PHE A 47 -4.57 -12.03 9.92
N ARG A 48 -4.30 -11.49 8.74
CA ARG A 48 -2.94 -11.40 8.18
C ARG A 48 -2.27 -10.13 8.71
N PRO A 49 -1.24 -10.23 9.58
CA PRO A 49 -0.63 -9.06 10.22
C PRO A 49 -0.06 -8.04 9.23
N GLU A 50 0.48 -8.53 8.10
CA GLU A 50 1.04 -7.70 7.03
C GLU A 50 0.00 -6.76 6.39
N MET A 51 -1.29 -7.09 6.46
CA MET A 51 -2.36 -6.23 5.94
C MET A 51 -2.31 -4.84 6.58
N LYS A 52 -2.10 -4.77 7.90
CA LYS A 52 -2.10 -3.50 8.61
C LYS A 52 -0.91 -2.63 8.21
N THR A 53 0.27 -3.22 8.16
CA THR A 53 1.50 -2.50 7.77
C THR A 53 1.45 -2.05 6.31
N THR A 54 0.95 -2.91 5.42
CA THR A 54 0.78 -2.58 4.00
C THR A 54 -0.19 -1.41 3.80
N VAL A 55 -1.37 -1.43 4.47
CA VAL A 55 -2.34 -0.34 4.34
C VAL A 55 -1.79 0.96 4.94
N GLN A 56 -1.08 0.90 6.06
CA GLN A 56 -0.43 2.07 6.64
C GLN A 56 0.63 2.65 5.70
N GLU A 57 1.41 1.80 5.05
CA GLU A 57 2.40 2.22 4.05
C GLU A 57 1.73 2.86 2.82
N LEU A 58 0.66 2.29 2.28
CA LEU A 58 -0.11 2.91 1.20
C LEU A 58 -0.63 4.30 1.60
N LYS A 59 -1.13 4.44 2.82
CA LYS A 59 -1.55 5.75 3.35
C LYS A 59 -0.39 6.73 3.42
N ARG A 60 0.79 6.28 3.87
CA ARG A 60 2.00 7.10 3.92
C ARG A 60 2.45 7.56 2.52
N ARG A 61 2.24 6.73 1.50
CA ARG A 61 2.51 7.05 0.09
C ARG A 61 1.46 7.94 -0.56
N GLY A 62 0.44 8.41 0.19
CA GLY A 62 -0.60 9.30 -0.31
C GLY A 62 -1.82 8.60 -0.92
N TYR A 63 -1.87 7.26 -0.90
CA TYR A 63 -3.02 6.54 -1.45
C TYR A 63 -4.26 6.63 -0.56
N THR A 64 -5.41 6.76 -1.19
CA THR A 64 -6.72 6.57 -0.55
C THR A 64 -7.07 5.09 -0.55
N VAL A 65 -7.38 4.51 0.60
CA VAL A 65 -7.59 3.06 0.74
C VAL A 65 -9.00 2.75 1.19
N ALA A 66 -9.72 1.94 0.42
CA ALA A 66 -11.08 1.50 0.72
C ALA A 66 -11.16 -0.02 0.95
N LEU A 67 -12.02 -0.42 1.90
CA LEU A 67 -12.44 -1.81 2.05
C LEU A 67 -13.74 -2.04 1.32
N VAL A 68 -13.75 -2.93 0.33
CA VAL A 68 -14.92 -3.27 -0.50
C VAL A 68 -15.22 -4.76 -0.36
N SER A 69 -16.28 -5.12 0.37
CA SER A 69 -16.56 -6.51 0.72
C SER A 69 -18.02 -6.91 0.46
N SER A 70 -18.24 -8.14 0.00
CA SER A 70 -19.59 -8.75 -0.09
C SER A 70 -20.20 -9.06 1.28
N THR A 71 -19.43 -8.97 2.34
CA THR A 71 -19.84 -9.22 3.73
C THR A 71 -20.79 -8.14 4.23
N GLY A 72 -21.77 -8.52 5.08
CA GLY A 72 -22.71 -7.58 5.67
C GLY A 72 -22.04 -6.61 6.67
N PRO A 73 -22.60 -5.38 6.83
CA PRO A 73 -21.93 -4.29 7.54
C PRO A 73 -21.67 -4.57 9.04
N LYS A 74 -22.54 -5.32 9.71
CA LYS A 74 -22.36 -5.69 11.12
C LYS A 74 -21.14 -6.57 11.33
N LEU A 75 -20.92 -7.53 10.42
CA LEU A 75 -19.77 -8.43 10.50
C LEU A 75 -18.48 -7.71 10.11
N ILE A 76 -18.53 -6.85 9.09
CA ILE A 76 -17.38 -5.99 8.74
C ILE A 76 -16.98 -5.14 9.96
N ALA A 77 -17.94 -4.45 10.60
CA ALA A 77 -17.67 -3.61 11.76
C ALA A 77 -16.98 -4.38 12.89
N ARG A 78 -17.47 -5.60 13.19
CA ARG A 78 -16.87 -6.47 14.20
C ARG A 78 -15.44 -6.89 13.84
N ILE A 79 -15.21 -7.32 12.58
CA ILE A 79 -13.87 -7.69 12.12
C ILE A 79 -12.91 -6.50 12.23
N MET A 80 -13.32 -5.32 11.80
CA MET A 80 -12.53 -4.11 11.86
C MET A 80 -12.17 -3.70 13.29
N GLU A 81 -13.09 -3.91 14.23
CA GLU A 81 -12.87 -3.64 15.67
C GLU A 81 -11.90 -4.66 16.27
N GLU A 82 -12.15 -5.97 16.09
CA GLU A 82 -11.32 -7.03 16.65
C GLU A 82 -9.88 -7.00 16.11
N THR A 83 -9.68 -6.59 14.85
CA THR A 83 -8.36 -6.52 14.21
C THR A 83 -7.69 -5.14 14.32
N GLY A 84 -8.40 -4.13 14.83
CA GLY A 84 -7.88 -2.76 14.92
C GLY A 84 -7.66 -2.09 13.56
N MET A 85 -8.37 -2.54 12.50
CA MET A 85 -8.21 -2.05 11.13
C MET A 85 -9.11 -0.88 10.76
N ARG A 86 -10.14 -0.57 11.57
CA ARG A 86 -11.10 0.50 11.23
C ARG A 86 -10.47 1.85 10.90
N PRO A 87 -9.49 2.35 11.67
CA PRO A 87 -8.96 3.70 11.46
C PRO A 87 -8.04 3.83 10.23
N VAL A 88 -7.69 2.73 9.57
CA VAL A 88 -6.75 2.78 8.43
C VAL A 88 -7.45 2.91 7.07
N PHE A 89 -8.76 2.63 6.98
CA PHE A 89 -9.54 2.76 5.74
C PHE A 89 -10.27 4.10 5.67
N ASP A 90 -10.19 4.78 4.53
CA ASP A 90 -10.91 6.02 4.25
C ASP A 90 -12.39 5.77 3.97
N LEU A 91 -12.70 4.62 3.38
CA LEU A 91 -14.06 4.21 3.06
C LEU A 91 -14.24 2.70 3.29
N ILE A 92 -15.38 2.31 3.82
CA ILE A 92 -15.78 0.90 3.96
C ILE A 92 -17.12 0.71 3.27
N VAL A 93 -17.17 -0.16 2.25
CA VAL A 93 -18.35 -0.45 1.44
C VAL A 93 -18.76 -1.91 1.60
N SER A 94 -20.03 -2.13 1.96
CA SER A 94 -20.63 -3.46 2.06
C SER A 94 -21.48 -3.78 0.84
N GLY A 95 -21.28 -4.95 0.24
CA GLY A 95 -22.05 -5.44 -0.90
C GLY A 95 -23.54 -5.62 -0.63
N SER A 96 -23.95 -5.68 0.65
CA SER A 96 -25.38 -5.79 1.02
C SER A 96 -26.19 -4.53 0.71
N GLN A 97 -25.56 -3.42 0.32
CA GLN A 97 -26.22 -2.19 -0.10
C GLN A 97 -26.67 -2.23 -1.56
N PHE A 98 -26.20 -3.19 -2.35
CA PHE A 98 -26.43 -3.27 -3.80
C PHE A 98 -27.40 -4.38 -4.13
N LYS A 99 -28.16 -4.18 -5.23
CA LYS A 99 -29.11 -5.17 -5.73
C LYS A 99 -28.43 -6.38 -6.36
N GLN A 100 -27.28 -6.15 -6.98
CA GLN A 100 -26.50 -7.17 -7.65
C GLN A 100 -25.15 -7.33 -6.94
N SER A 101 -24.75 -8.59 -6.75
CA SER A 101 -23.43 -8.91 -6.19
C SER A 101 -22.37 -9.01 -7.27
N LYS A 102 -21.11 -9.06 -6.89
CA LYS A 102 -20.00 -9.43 -7.77
C LYS A 102 -20.37 -10.74 -8.53
N PRO A 103 -20.17 -10.83 -9.83
CA PRO A 103 -19.25 -10.05 -10.67
C PRO A 103 -19.80 -8.73 -11.23
N ASN A 104 -20.99 -8.26 -10.79
CA ASN A 104 -21.46 -6.93 -11.18
C ASN A 104 -20.51 -5.84 -10.65
N PRO A 105 -20.06 -4.88 -11.49
CA PRO A 105 -19.09 -3.85 -11.09
C PRO A 105 -19.67 -2.72 -10.23
N GLU A 106 -20.98 -2.69 -9.97
CA GLU A 106 -21.68 -1.58 -9.30
C GLU A 106 -21.01 -1.14 -8.01
N ILE A 107 -20.53 -2.09 -7.20
CA ILE A 107 -19.87 -1.82 -5.93
C ILE A 107 -18.56 -1.03 -6.13
N TYR A 108 -17.79 -1.30 -7.19
CA TYR A 108 -16.55 -0.61 -7.51
C TYR A 108 -16.80 0.77 -8.09
N HIS A 109 -17.75 0.91 -9.03
CA HIS A 109 -18.18 2.22 -9.53
C HIS A 109 -18.67 3.14 -8.41
N TYR A 110 -19.49 2.60 -7.50
CA TYR A 110 -19.94 3.34 -6.32
C TYR A 110 -18.78 3.79 -5.43
N THR A 111 -17.80 2.92 -5.21
CA THR A 111 -16.62 3.21 -4.38
C THR A 111 -15.78 4.31 -5.00
N ALA A 112 -15.40 4.19 -6.27
CA ALA A 112 -14.62 5.18 -7.02
C ALA A 112 -15.34 6.55 -7.03
N LYS A 113 -16.63 6.56 -7.37
CA LYS A 113 -17.46 7.76 -7.35
C LYS A 113 -17.54 8.43 -5.97
N THR A 114 -17.67 7.64 -4.90
CA THR A 114 -17.76 8.17 -3.53
C THR A 114 -16.46 8.81 -3.10
N LEU A 115 -15.32 8.26 -3.53
CA LEU A 115 -13.99 8.80 -3.26
C LEU A 115 -13.62 9.95 -4.21
N GLY A 116 -14.35 10.14 -5.31
CA GLY A 116 -14.05 11.14 -6.34
C GLY A 116 -12.82 10.82 -7.18
N ILE A 117 -12.49 9.52 -7.31
CA ILE A 117 -11.31 9.02 -8.04
C ILE A 117 -11.80 8.33 -9.32
N PRO A 118 -11.21 8.62 -10.51
CA PRO A 118 -11.49 7.89 -11.74
C PRO A 118 -11.20 6.40 -11.61
N GLU A 119 -12.02 5.55 -12.27
CA GLU A 119 -11.86 4.10 -12.20
C GLU A 119 -10.50 3.62 -12.75
N GLU A 120 -9.97 4.27 -13.78
CA GLU A 120 -8.66 3.99 -14.38
C GLU A 120 -7.47 4.27 -13.44
N GLU A 121 -7.67 5.09 -12.41
CA GLU A 121 -6.69 5.38 -11.35
C GLU A 121 -6.85 4.46 -10.13
N CYS A 122 -7.84 3.55 -10.17
CA CYS A 122 -8.11 2.64 -9.08
C CYS A 122 -7.37 1.30 -9.26
N PHE A 123 -6.78 0.85 -8.16
CA PHE A 123 -6.12 -0.46 -8.06
C PHE A 123 -6.90 -1.35 -7.09
N VAL A 124 -7.31 -2.53 -7.55
CA VAL A 124 -8.12 -3.49 -6.78
C VAL A 124 -7.29 -4.70 -6.41
N VAL A 125 -7.33 -5.13 -5.16
CA VAL A 125 -6.78 -6.43 -4.72
C VAL A 125 -7.95 -7.35 -4.40
N GLU A 126 -7.99 -8.51 -5.05
CA GLU A 126 -9.04 -9.51 -4.91
C GLU A 126 -8.49 -10.93 -4.89
N ASP A 127 -9.18 -11.83 -4.22
CA ASP A 127 -8.84 -13.25 -4.16
C ASP A 127 -9.78 -14.13 -4.98
N SER A 128 -10.99 -13.69 -5.23
CA SER A 128 -12.05 -14.49 -5.84
C SER A 128 -12.26 -14.19 -7.33
N THR A 129 -12.60 -15.22 -8.12
CA THR A 129 -12.95 -15.09 -9.54
C THR A 129 -13.98 -13.97 -9.79
N VAL A 130 -15.07 -13.94 -8.99
CA VAL A 130 -16.14 -12.95 -9.19
C VAL A 130 -15.72 -11.54 -8.78
N GLY A 131 -14.80 -11.41 -7.81
CA GLY A 131 -14.24 -10.11 -7.40
C GLY A 131 -13.32 -9.53 -8.48
N ILE A 132 -12.45 -10.37 -9.05
CA ILE A 132 -11.57 -10.01 -10.17
C ILE A 132 -12.41 -9.58 -11.37
N GLN A 133 -13.43 -10.37 -11.75
CA GLN A 133 -14.34 -10.04 -12.84
C GLN A 133 -15.04 -8.70 -12.63
N ALA A 134 -15.48 -8.42 -11.39
CA ALA A 134 -16.14 -7.15 -11.06
C ALA A 134 -15.18 -5.95 -11.18
N GLY A 135 -13.94 -6.08 -10.68
CA GLY A 135 -12.90 -5.04 -10.81
C GLY A 135 -12.54 -4.77 -12.28
N LYS A 136 -12.33 -5.85 -13.05
CA LYS A 136 -12.08 -5.73 -14.51
C LYS A 136 -13.25 -5.11 -15.27
N ALA A 137 -14.49 -5.50 -14.94
CA ALA A 137 -15.69 -4.91 -15.54
C ALA A 137 -15.88 -3.43 -15.18
N ALA A 138 -15.32 -2.98 -14.05
CA ALA A 138 -15.28 -1.57 -13.67
C ALA A 138 -14.17 -0.77 -14.36
N GLY A 139 -13.31 -1.40 -15.17
CA GLY A 139 -12.20 -0.72 -15.86
C GLY A 139 -10.97 -0.47 -14.97
N MET A 140 -10.90 -1.13 -13.81
CA MET A 140 -9.80 -0.94 -12.84
C MET A 140 -8.63 -1.89 -13.10
N THR A 141 -7.44 -1.55 -12.60
CA THR A 141 -6.31 -2.48 -12.50
C THR A 141 -6.55 -3.46 -11.35
N VAL A 142 -6.43 -4.76 -11.61
CA VAL A 142 -6.74 -5.81 -10.63
C VAL A 142 -5.54 -6.70 -10.36
N ALA A 143 -5.11 -6.75 -9.10
CA ALA A 143 -4.18 -7.75 -8.60
C ALA A 143 -4.93 -8.91 -7.94
N ALA A 144 -4.65 -10.12 -8.36
CA ALA A 144 -5.13 -11.33 -7.73
C ALA A 144 -4.22 -11.73 -6.58
N LEU A 145 -4.77 -11.83 -5.36
CA LEU A 145 -4.10 -12.46 -4.24
C LEU A 145 -4.30 -13.98 -4.35
N GLU A 146 -3.23 -14.69 -4.69
CA GLU A 146 -3.25 -16.14 -4.90
C GLU A 146 -3.59 -16.89 -3.60
N ASP A 147 -4.51 -17.85 -3.70
CA ASP A 147 -4.87 -18.73 -2.60
C ASP A 147 -5.15 -20.14 -3.12
N ASP A 148 -4.15 -21.01 -3.02
CA ASP A 148 -4.20 -22.40 -3.50
C ASP A 148 -5.29 -23.26 -2.84
N ARG A 149 -5.84 -22.80 -1.70
CA ARG A 149 -6.86 -23.55 -0.95
C ARG A 149 -8.20 -23.65 -1.68
N PHE A 150 -8.50 -22.71 -2.59
CA PHE A 150 -9.83 -22.60 -3.20
C PHE A 150 -9.89 -22.88 -4.69
N GLY A 151 -8.77 -22.89 -5.41
CA GLY A 151 -8.69 -23.13 -6.85
C GLY A 151 -9.56 -22.17 -7.67
N PHE A 152 -9.52 -20.86 -7.34
CA PHE A 152 -10.22 -19.84 -8.08
C PHE A 152 -9.58 -19.60 -9.45
N ASP A 153 -10.41 -19.36 -10.46
CA ASP A 153 -9.92 -18.84 -11.73
C ASP A 153 -9.60 -17.36 -11.57
N GLN A 154 -8.32 -17.04 -11.60
CA GLN A 154 -7.77 -15.69 -11.45
C GLN A 154 -7.16 -15.17 -12.74
N SER A 155 -7.34 -15.86 -13.87
CA SER A 155 -6.70 -15.58 -15.17
C SER A 155 -7.00 -14.20 -15.76
N GLN A 156 -8.04 -13.51 -15.29
CA GLN A 156 -8.42 -12.17 -15.76
C GLN A 156 -7.73 -11.03 -14.99
N ALA A 157 -6.99 -11.34 -13.92
CA ALA A 157 -6.23 -10.33 -13.20
C ALA A 157 -5.05 -9.82 -14.05
N ASP A 158 -4.68 -8.55 -13.84
CA ASP A 158 -3.54 -7.94 -14.51
C ASP A 158 -2.22 -8.35 -13.84
N ILE A 159 -2.28 -8.59 -12.53
CA ILE A 159 -1.12 -8.86 -11.67
C ILE A 159 -1.47 -10.03 -10.75
N HIS A 160 -0.48 -10.88 -10.43
CA HIS A 160 -0.61 -11.95 -9.46
C HIS A 160 0.36 -11.72 -8.31
N ILE A 161 -0.14 -11.77 -7.06
CA ILE A 161 0.63 -11.59 -5.84
C ILE A 161 0.32 -12.74 -4.86
N ARG A 162 1.30 -13.14 -4.07
CA ARG A 162 1.17 -14.16 -3.02
C ARG A 162 1.01 -13.56 -1.63
N GLN A 163 1.56 -12.38 -1.45
CA GLN A 163 1.46 -11.59 -0.22
C GLN A 163 0.91 -10.21 -0.53
N ILE A 164 0.08 -9.68 0.36
CA ILE A 164 -0.54 -8.38 0.15
C ILE A 164 0.48 -7.25 0.06
N SER A 165 1.62 -7.38 0.72
CA SER A 165 2.71 -6.40 0.69
C SER A 165 3.37 -6.23 -0.67
N GLU A 166 3.27 -7.24 -1.56
CA GLU A 166 3.82 -7.15 -2.91
C GLU A 166 3.16 -6.08 -3.77
N ILE A 167 1.94 -5.61 -3.41
CA ILE A 167 1.29 -4.49 -4.11
C ILE A 167 2.11 -3.20 -4.03
N LEU A 168 2.96 -3.05 -3.02
CA LEU A 168 3.80 -1.87 -2.84
C LEU A 168 4.82 -1.69 -3.98
N LYS A 169 5.16 -2.76 -4.70
CA LYS A 169 6.00 -2.71 -5.90
C LYS A 169 5.30 -2.05 -7.08
N PHE A 170 3.97 -2.12 -7.13
CA PHE A 170 3.14 -1.58 -8.22
C PHE A 170 2.50 -0.23 -7.86
N LEU A 171 2.64 0.19 -6.62
CA LEU A 171 2.07 1.41 -6.08
C LEU A 171 3.17 2.26 -5.42
N PRO A 172 4.06 2.90 -6.22
CA PRO A 172 5.11 3.77 -5.70
C PRO A 172 4.50 4.95 -4.92
N GLY A 173 5.30 5.60 -4.09
CA GLY A 173 4.87 6.83 -3.43
C GLY A 173 4.57 7.93 -4.46
N THR A 174 3.71 8.88 -4.11
CA THR A 174 3.37 10.03 -4.97
C THR A 174 4.27 11.23 -4.70
N GLU A 175 4.97 11.23 -3.57
CA GLU A 175 5.84 12.32 -3.12
C GLU A 175 7.18 11.79 -2.61
N ASN A 176 8.20 12.63 -2.71
CA ASN A 176 9.49 12.34 -2.11
C ASN A 176 9.40 12.27 -0.59
N ILE A 177 10.23 11.44 0.01
CA ILE A 177 10.28 11.28 1.47
C ILE A 177 11.58 11.82 1.99
N VAL A 178 11.51 12.86 2.81
CA VAL A 178 12.67 13.44 3.45
C VAL A 178 13.30 12.44 4.41
N LEU A 179 14.58 12.13 4.19
CA LEU A 179 15.42 11.34 5.11
C LEU A 179 15.96 12.23 6.23
N CYS A 180 16.62 13.32 5.84
CA CYS A 180 17.20 14.29 6.76
C CYS A 180 17.47 15.63 6.06
N GLY A 181 17.81 16.64 6.82
CA GLY A 181 18.16 17.96 6.26
C GLY A 181 18.74 18.89 7.31
N ALA A 182 19.33 19.99 6.85
CA ALA A 182 19.82 21.08 7.71
C ALA A 182 19.47 22.44 7.11
N SER A 183 19.32 23.44 7.96
CA SER A 183 19.06 24.82 7.60
C SER A 183 20.10 25.75 8.24
N SER A 184 20.81 26.53 7.42
CA SER A 184 21.70 27.59 7.91
C SER A 184 20.93 28.72 8.57
N TYR A 185 19.70 28.98 8.13
CA TYR A 185 18.82 30.05 8.62
C TYR A 185 18.33 29.76 10.05
N GLU A 186 17.91 28.50 10.29
CA GLU A 186 17.40 28.08 11.59
C GLU A 186 18.49 27.49 12.49
N GLN A 187 19.68 27.20 11.95
CA GLN A 187 20.79 26.49 12.63
C GLN A 187 20.31 25.18 13.26
N LYS A 188 19.52 24.41 12.49
CA LYS A 188 18.91 23.16 12.92
C LYS A 188 19.16 22.05 11.92
N TYR A 189 19.29 20.85 12.48
CA TYR A 189 19.27 19.58 11.76
C TYR A 189 17.97 18.83 12.03
N TYR A 190 17.41 18.26 10.99
CA TYR A 190 16.23 17.40 11.02
C TYR A 190 16.60 15.99 10.59
N PHE A 191 16.07 14.98 11.30
CA PHE A 191 16.15 13.58 10.90
C PHE A 191 14.78 12.94 11.05
N ASN A 192 14.31 12.28 9.99
CA ASN A 192 13.00 11.66 9.95
C ASN A 192 12.97 10.40 10.82
N GLN A 193 12.02 10.34 11.75
CA GLN A 193 11.89 9.25 12.72
C GLN A 193 11.46 7.91 12.10
N ASP A 194 10.93 7.90 10.88
CA ASP A 194 10.64 6.67 10.16
C ASP A 194 11.92 5.86 9.87
N PHE A 195 13.07 6.54 9.80
CA PHE A 195 14.40 5.97 9.58
C PHE A 195 15.17 5.69 10.88
N LYS A 196 14.50 5.70 12.04
CA LYS A 196 15.14 5.48 13.35
C LYS A 196 15.92 4.17 13.47
N ALA A 197 15.57 3.16 12.65
CA ALA A 197 16.25 1.86 12.61
C ALA A 197 17.65 1.90 11.96
N LEU A 198 18.01 2.98 11.24
CA LEU A 198 19.36 3.13 10.71
C LEU A 198 20.39 3.12 11.84
N PRO A 199 21.60 2.55 11.60
CA PRO A 199 22.70 2.55 12.56
C PRO A 199 23.11 3.97 12.99
N ASP A 200 23.52 4.14 14.25
CA ASP A 200 23.86 5.48 14.78
C ASP A 200 25.05 6.14 14.08
N HIS A 201 26.02 5.35 13.59
CA HIS A 201 27.14 5.91 12.82
C HIS A 201 26.68 6.49 11.49
N ILE A 202 25.71 5.88 10.81
CA ILE A 202 25.10 6.39 9.58
C ILE A 202 24.35 7.70 9.87
N LYS A 203 23.52 7.73 10.93
CA LYS A 203 22.80 8.95 11.33
C LYS A 203 23.75 10.12 11.60
N LYS A 204 24.88 9.84 12.28
CA LYS A 204 25.90 10.86 12.55
C LYS A 204 26.57 11.34 11.27
N GLU A 205 26.87 10.45 10.33
CA GLU A 205 27.48 10.80 9.07
C GLU A 205 26.55 11.68 8.23
N LEU A 206 25.27 11.35 8.14
CA LEU A 206 24.25 12.18 7.50
C LEU A 206 24.12 13.56 8.14
N GLN A 207 24.14 13.61 9.49
CA GLN A 207 24.12 14.89 10.20
C GLN A 207 25.34 15.75 9.85
N ILE A 208 26.54 15.17 9.85
CA ILE A 208 27.77 15.86 9.52
C ILE A 208 27.71 16.40 8.08
N MET A 209 27.27 15.59 7.11
CA MET A 209 27.14 15.99 5.72
C MET A 209 26.19 17.18 5.57
N CYS A 210 24.98 17.11 6.14
CA CYS A 210 24.00 18.20 6.03
C CYS A 210 24.46 19.49 6.72
N VAL A 211 25.04 19.39 7.93
CA VAL A 211 25.49 20.56 8.70
C VAL A 211 26.67 21.23 8.00
N LEU A 212 27.70 20.47 7.61
CA LEU A 212 28.84 21.04 6.90
C LEU A 212 28.47 21.65 5.54
N PHE A 213 27.49 21.06 4.86
CA PHE A 213 26.97 21.66 3.63
C PHE A 213 26.41 23.07 3.89
N THR A 214 25.53 23.20 4.88
CA THR A 214 24.88 24.47 5.19
C THR A 214 25.83 25.49 5.83
N GLU A 215 26.90 25.06 6.49
CA GLU A 215 27.98 25.94 6.97
C GLU A 215 28.83 26.49 5.81
N ASP A 216 29.15 25.65 4.82
CA ASP A 216 30.02 26.03 3.69
C ASP A 216 29.26 26.82 2.60
N ILE A 217 28.00 26.46 2.33
CA ILE A 217 27.23 26.93 1.18
C ILE A 217 26.09 27.88 1.60
N GLY A 218 25.53 27.69 2.79
CA GLY A 218 24.28 28.35 3.22
C GLY A 218 23.03 27.61 2.77
N GLY A 219 21.88 28.26 2.92
CA GLY A 219 20.59 27.72 2.49
C GLY A 219 20.04 26.58 3.35
N VAL A 220 19.17 25.80 2.76
CA VAL A 220 18.59 24.57 3.32
C VAL A 220 18.94 23.42 2.41
N LEU A 221 19.56 22.38 2.99
CA LEU A 221 19.78 21.10 2.30
C LEU A 221 18.79 20.07 2.84
N THR A 222 18.08 19.38 1.95
CA THR A 222 17.35 18.14 2.25
C THR A 222 17.86 16.97 1.42
N MET A 223 17.91 15.80 2.03
CA MET A 223 18.12 14.52 1.36
C MET A 223 16.78 13.79 1.36
N GLU A 224 16.29 13.42 0.19
CA GLU A 224 14.94 12.89 -0.01
C GLU A 224 14.98 11.65 -0.90
N PHE A 225 14.20 10.64 -0.55
CA PHE A 225 13.97 9.51 -1.45
C PHE A 225 12.84 9.83 -2.42
N THR A 226 13.07 9.56 -3.70
CA THR A 226 12.00 9.56 -4.71
C THR A 226 11.04 8.39 -4.50
N PRO A 227 9.86 8.41 -5.12
CA PRO A 227 8.95 7.26 -5.11
C PRO A 227 9.58 5.95 -5.60
N GLU A 228 10.56 6.04 -6.50
CA GLU A 228 11.30 4.93 -7.10
C GLU A 228 12.44 4.43 -6.20
N GLY A 229 12.79 5.20 -5.16
CA GLY A 229 13.82 4.83 -4.16
C GLY A 229 15.19 5.43 -4.42
N GLU A 230 15.31 6.36 -5.35
CA GLU A 230 16.54 7.12 -5.57
C GLU A 230 16.73 8.20 -4.51
N LEU A 231 17.94 8.45 -4.08
CA LEU A 231 18.27 9.46 -3.06
C LEU A 231 18.69 10.77 -3.73
N GLU A 232 17.85 11.79 -3.61
CA GLU A 232 18.06 13.12 -4.14
C GLU A 232 18.54 14.11 -3.07
N PHE A 233 19.36 15.06 -3.52
CA PHE A 233 19.76 16.23 -2.74
C PHE A 233 18.98 17.44 -3.26
N LYS A 234 18.17 18.06 -2.40
CA LYS A 234 17.47 19.32 -2.71
C LYS A 234 18.04 20.45 -1.91
N VAL A 235 18.37 21.53 -2.61
CA VAL A 235 18.87 22.76 -1.98
C VAL A 235 17.90 23.90 -2.26
N GLN A 236 17.57 24.62 -1.20
CA GLN A 236 16.71 25.80 -1.26
C GLN A 236 17.39 26.98 -0.56
N ALA A 237 17.29 28.16 -1.16
CA ALA A 237 17.73 29.40 -0.56
C ALA A 237 16.55 30.37 -0.41
N ASP A 238 16.61 31.25 0.59
CA ASP A 238 15.65 32.36 0.71
C ASP A 238 15.87 33.32 -0.47
N ASP A 239 14.81 33.85 -1.06
CA ASP A 239 14.85 34.82 -2.18
C ASP A 239 15.70 36.07 -1.86
N LYS A 240 15.94 36.32 -0.58
CA LYS A 240 16.76 37.44 -0.09
C LYS A 240 18.17 37.06 0.29
N ASP A 241 18.55 35.82 0.12
CA ASP A 241 19.91 35.34 0.44
C ASP A 241 20.85 35.56 -0.75
N TYR A 242 21.36 36.78 -0.83
CA TYR A 242 22.33 37.18 -1.85
C TYR A 242 23.73 36.59 -1.67
N LEU A 243 23.97 35.86 -0.58
CA LEU A 243 25.25 35.21 -0.27
C LEU A 243 25.23 33.74 -0.63
N PHE A 244 24.09 33.19 -0.97
CA PHE A 244 23.97 31.80 -1.34
C PHE A 244 24.75 31.48 -2.62
N ASP A 245 25.66 30.48 -2.54
CA ASP A 245 26.49 30.05 -3.67
C ASP A 245 25.83 28.88 -4.42
N GLU A 246 25.01 29.19 -5.42
CA GLU A 246 24.31 28.20 -6.24
C GLU A 246 25.30 27.29 -7.00
N ILE A 247 26.42 27.83 -7.49
CA ILE A 247 27.44 27.05 -8.21
C ILE A 247 28.19 26.15 -7.26
N GLY A 248 28.60 26.66 -6.10
CA GLY A 248 29.25 25.91 -5.03
C GLY A 248 28.39 24.78 -4.51
N SER A 249 27.08 25.00 -4.40
CA SER A 249 26.12 23.98 -3.96
C SER A 249 26.13 22.76 -4.88
N GLY A 250 26.03 22.98 -6.20
CA GLY A 250 26.09 21.91 -7.18
C GLY A 250 27.44 21.17 -7.21
N LEU A 251 28.54 21.87 -6.95
CA LEU A 251 29.87 21.26 -6.85
C LEU A 251 29.99 20.40 -5.57
N LYS A 252 29.49 20.89 -4.45
CA LYS A 252 29.51 20.18 -3.17
C LYS A 252 28.67 18.91 -3.22
N ILE A 253 27.48 18.95 -3.82
CA ILE A 253 26.64 17.76 -4.02
C ILE A 253 27.38 16.70 -4.84
N ARG A 254 27.98 17.07 -5.98
CA ARG A 254 28.78 16.14 -6.81
C ARG A 254 29.97 15.58 -6.04
N GLN A 255 30.58 16.37 -5.18
CA GLN A 255 31.64 15.89 -4.28
C GLN A 255 31.09 14.80 -3.35
N TYR A 256 29.96 15.03 -2.68
CA TYR A 256 29.35 14.04 -1.78
C TYR A 256 28.94 12.76 -2.55
N GLN A 257 28.31 12.87 -3.71
CA GLN A 257 27.93 11.74 -4.54
C GLN A 257 29.14 10.85 -4.91
N ARG A 258 30.30 11.47 -5.14
CA ARG A 258 31.53 10.73 -5.44
C ARG A 258 32.19 10.14 -4.18
N GLU A 259 32.33 10.95 -3.11
CA GLU A 259 33.08 10.55 -1.91
C GLU A 259 32.29 9.62 -0.99
N LYS A 260 30.98 9.68 -1.05
CA LYS A 260 30.06 8.91 -0.20
C LYS A 260 29.22 7.91 -1.02
N LYS A 261 29.68 7.55 -2.22
CA LYS A 261 28.94 6.70 -3.14
C LYS A 261 28.42 5.43 -2.47
N GLU A 262 29.27 4.65 -1.79
CA GLU A 262 28.86 3.42 -1.10
C GLU A 262 27.81 3.64 -0.01
N LEU A 263 27.89 4.76 0.72
CA LEU A 263 26.90 5.12 1.73
C LEU A 263 25.54 5.43 1.08
N LEU A 264 25.53 6.23 0.02
CA LEU A 264 24.31 6.66 -0.67
C LEU A 264 23.61 5.46 -1.31
N GLU A 265 24.34 4.61 -2.03
CA GLU A 265 23.83 3.36 -2.61
C GLU A 265 23.28 2.40 -1.53
N SER A 266 23.94 2.30 -0.38
CA SER A 266 23.44 1.49 0.75
C SER A 266 22.14 2.05 1.34
N LEU A 267 21.95 3.37 1.33
CA LEU A 267 20.73 4.02 1.79
C LEU A 267 19.57 3.81 0.81
N GLU A 268 19.84 3.88 -0.49
CA GLU A 268 18.87 3.57 -1.55
C GLU A 268 18.42 2.11 -1.45
N LEU A 269 19.38 1.18 -1.32
CA LEU A 269 19.09 -0.24 -1.12
C LEU A 269 18.26 -0.46 0.15
N TYR A 270 18.63 0.17 1.26
CA TYR A 270 17.87 0.10 2.51
C TYR A 270 16.42 0.59 2.30
N TYR A 271 16.24 1.72 1.62
CA TYR A 271 14.92 2.28 1.36
C TYR A 271 14.10 1.34 0.46
N ARG A 272 14.65 0.84 -0.62
CA ARG A 272 13.99 -0.09 -1.54
C ARG A 272 13.54 -1.37 -0.82
N VAL A 273 14.39 -1.97 -0.01
CA VAL A 273 14.07 -3.21 0.72
C VAL A 273 13.04 -2.96 1.84
N VAL A 274 13.24 -1.92 2.65
CA VAL A 274 12.45 -1.71 3.88
C VAL A 274 11.13 -0.99 3.61
N PHE A 275 11.12 -0.04 2.67
CA PHE A 275 9.98 0.84 2.42
C PHE A 275 9.24 0.50 1.12
N LEU A 276 9.96 0.08 0.06
CA LEU A 276 9.32 -0.32 -1.19
C LEU A 276 8.99 -1.81 -1.25
N GLY A 277 9.60 -2.64 -0.39
CA GLY A 277 9.32 -4.07 -0.29
C GLY A 277 10.02 -4.92 -1.36
N ASP A 278 11.08 -4.38 -1.97
CA ASP A 278 11.90 -5.13 -2.93
C ASP A 278 12.60 -6.31 -2.25
N SER A 279 12.75 -7.42 -2.97
CA SER A 279 13.58 -8.53 -2.49
C SER A 279 15.04 -8.32 -2.94
N LEU A 280 16.00 -8.78 -2.13
CA LEU A 280 17.41 -8.71 -2.52
C LEU A 280 17.70 -9.47 -3.82
N ALA A 281 16.93 -10.54 -4.10
CA ALA A 281 17.07 -11.32 -5.33
C ALA A 281 16.61 -10.56 -6.59
N ASP A 282 15.58 -9.70 -6.46
CA ASP A 282 15.11 -8.88 -7.57
C ASP A 282 16.15 -7.81 -7.92
N LEU A 283 16.84 -7.26 -6.91
CA LEU A 283 17.85 -6.20 -7.06
C LEU A 283 19.15 -6.71 -7.70
N GLU A 284 19.58 -7.94 -7.40
CA GLU A 284 20.75 -8.58 -8.02
C GLU A 284 20.55 -8.84 -9.52
N THR A 285 19.31 -9.08 -9.95
CA THR A 285 18.99 -9.30 -11.38
C THR A 285 18.93 -8.01 -12.19
N GLU A 286 18.66 -6.85 -11.60
CA GLU A 286 18.70 -5.55 -12.28
C GLU A 286 20.13 -5.12 -12.58
N GLU A 287 21.08 -5.36 -11.66
CA GLU A 287 22.51 -5.04 -11.88
C GLU A 287 23.16 -5.88 -13.01
N GLU A 288 22.71 -7.12 -13.23
CA GLU A 288 23.22 -7.98 -14.31
C GLU A 288 22.67 -7.59 -15.71
N THR A 289 21.55 -6.86 -15.78
CA THR A 289 20.94 -6.43 -17.05
C THR A 289 21.48 -5.09 -17.56
N ASP A 290 22.06 -4.26 -16.68
CA ASP A 290 22.62 -2.94 -17.02
C ASP A 290 24.16 -2.95 -17.23
N ALA A 291 24.82 -4.11 -17.11
CA ALA A 291 26.25 -4.32 -17.31
C ALA A 291 26.55 -4.94 -18.67
#